data_59b3730f2b656d6f06e661e974aa66c5
#
_entry.id   59b3730f2b656d6f06e661e974aa66c5
#
_cell.length_a   1.000
_cell.length_b   1.000
_cell.length_c   1.000
_cell.angle_alpha   90.00
_cell.angle_beta   90.00
_cell.angle_gamma   90.00
#
_symmetry.space_group_name_H-M   'P 1'
#
loop_
_entity.id
_entity.type
_entity.pdbx_description
1 polymer ?
#
loop_
_entity_poly.entity_id
_entity_poly.type
_entity_poly.pdbx_seq_one_letter_code
_entity_poly.pdbx_strand_id
1 'polypeptide(L)'
;MTDASPAPLFDTKVVVVLADDLAPWQELNVTAFVMSGIATSAPDLVGEPYRDADGTTYSPMLRQPVMVMTADAETLARARAKAASRDDVTLALYTRELFSTSHDAANRAAVAAVAAADLDLVGIALRGPRNAVDRITKGARFHA
;
A
#
# COMPACT_ATOMS: atom_id res chain seq x y z
N MET A 1 4.72 -30.16 8.74
CA MET A 1 3.82 -30.70 7.70
C MET A 1 3.46 -29.60 6.74
N THR A 2 3.61 -29.87 5.46
CA THR A 2 3.27 -28.88 4.42
C THR A 2 1.83 -29.09 4.00
N ASP A 3 1.04 -28.03 3.98
CA ASP A 3 -0.31 -28.07 3.43
C ASP A 3 -0.21 -28.23 1.92
N ALA A 4 -0.79 -29.31 1.39
CA ALA A 4 -0.80 -29.61 -0.04
C ALA A 4 -1.94 -28.92 -0.79
N SER A 5 -2.81 -28.17 -0.09
CA SER A 5 -3.92 -27.45 -0.71
C SER A 5 -3.40 -26.31 -1.60
N PRO A 6 -4.03 -26.04 -2.76
CA PRO A 6 -3.71 -24.86 -3.53
C PRO A 6 -3.95 -23.60 -2.71
N ALA A 7 -3.15 -22.57 -2.96
CA ALA A 7 -3.41 -21.26 -2.35
C ALA A 7 -4.79 -20.75 -2.79
N PRO A 8 -5.56 -20.13 -1.88
CA PRO A 8 -6.84 -19.56 -2.27
C PRO A 8 -6.66 -18.42 -3.28
N LEU A 9 -7.62 -18.30 -4.19
CA LEU A 9 -7.70 -17.15 -5.10
C LEU A 9 -8.43 -16.02 -4.39
N PHE A 10 -7.91 -14.82 -4.55
CA PHE A 10 -8.52 -13.62 -3.98
C PHE A 10 -9.10 -12.76 -5.10
N ASP A 11 -10.31 -12.24 -4.88
CA ASP A 11 -10.98 -11.34 -5.82
C ASP A 11 -10.32 -9.96 -5.84
N THR A 12 -9.62 -9.63 -4.76
CA THR A 12 -8.93 -8.35 -4.63
C THR A 12 -7.42 -8.51 -4.74
N LYS A 13 -6.76 -7.41 -5.05
CA LYS A 13 -5.31 -7.33 -5.13
C LYS A 13 -4.84 -6.15 -4.27
N VAL A 14 -3.76 -6.37 -3.54
CA VAL A 14 -3.10 -5.34 -2.71
C VAL A 14 -1.75 -5.03 -3.33
N VAL A 15 -1.52 -3.78 -3.66
CA VAL A 15 -0.28 -3.33 -4.31
C VAL A 15 0.25 -2.07 -3.63
N VAL A 16 1.54 -2.04 -3.40
CA VAL A 16 2.29 -0.83 -3.01
C VAL A 16 3.08 -0.38 -4.22
N VAL A 17 3.00 0.90 -4.56
CA VAL A 17 3.83 1.49 -5.62
C VAL A 17 4.68 2.59 -5.00
N LEU A 18 6.00 2.45 -5.10
CA LEU A 18 6.97 3.37 -4.54
C LEU A 18 7.62 4.20 -5.65
N ALA A 19 7.97 5.44 -5.34
CA ALA A 19 8.81 6.24 -6.23
C ALA A 19 10.16 5.54 -6.42
N ASP A 20 10.70 5.62 -7.62
CA ASP A 20 11.93 4.91 -8.00
C ASP A 20 13.22 5.64 -7.61
N ASP A 21 13.12 6.75 -6.90
CA ASP A 21 14.23 7.60 -6.47
C ASP A 21 14.44 7.63 -4.94
N LEU A 22 13.85 6.69 -4.21
CA LEU A 22 13.93 6.66 -2.74
C LEU A 22 15.17 5.91 -2.24
N ALA A 23 15.70 6.36 -1.10
CA ALA A 23 16.67 5.57 -0.34
C ALA A 23 16.01 4.32 0.25
N PRO A 24 16.76 3.23 0.51
CA PRO A 24 16.16 1.99 1.04
C PRO A 24 15.33 2.19 2.31
N TRP A 25 15.81 3.00 3.28
CA TRP A 25 15.04 3.23 4.50
C TRP A 25 13.72 3.96 4.23
N GLN A 26 13.70 4.85 3.24
CA GLN A 26 12.49 5.56 2.84
C GLN A 26 11.48 4.59 2.20
N GLU A 27 11.93 3.69 1.36
CA GLU A 27 11.08 2.66 0.77
C GLU A 27 10.41 1.81 1.84
N LEU A 28 11.16 1.37 2.84
CA LEU A 28 10.65 0.56 3.94
C LEU A 28 9.66 1.35 4.81
N ASN A 29 9.99 2.59 5.11
CA ASN A 29 9.15 3.44 5.94
C ASN A 29 7.81 3.75 5.24
N VAL A 30 7.85 4.13 3.98
CA VAL A 30 6.64 4.41 3.18
C VAL A 30 5.76 3.16 3.10
N THR A 31 6.35 2.01 2.80
CA THR A 31 5.61 0.75 2.71
C THR A 31 4.88 0.44 4.01
N ALA A 32 5.56 0.58 5.15
CA ALA A 32 4.95 0.34 6.46
C ALA A 32 3.74 1.26 6.70
N PHE A 33 3.89 2.55 6.41
CA PHE A 33 2.82 3.53 6.65
C PHE A 33 1.61 3.32 5.72
N VAL A 34 1.83 3.18 4.42
CA VAL A 34 0.69 3.03 3.49
C VAL A 34 -0.03 1.70 3.72
N MET A 35 0.68 0.65 4.11
CA MET A 35 0.06 -0.62 4.45
C MET A 35 -0.73 -0.56 5.76
N SER A 36 -0.34 0.29 6.71
CA SER A 36 -1.16 0.50 7.90
C SER A 36 -2.52 1.09 7.54
N GLY A 37 -2.57 1.98 6.56
CA GLY A 37 -3.82 2.54 6.05
C GLY A 37 -4.71 1.50 5.37
N ILE A 38 -4.13 0.62 4.57
CA ILE A 38 -4.87 -0.46 3.91
C ILE A 38 -5.43 -1.45 4.95
N ALA A 39 -4.59 -1.91 5.88
CA ALA A 39 -5.00 -2.90 6.88
C ALA A 39 -6.11 -2.39 7.79
N THR A 40 -6.05 -1.14 8.22
CA THR A 40 -7.06 -0.56 9.09
C THR A 40 -8.36 -0.23 8.36
N SER A 41 -8.29 0.01 7.05
CA SER A 41 -9.48 0.32 6.23
C SER A 41 -10.21 -0.92 5.73
N ALA A 42 -9.57 -2.09 5.81
CA ALA A 42 -10.10 -3.35 5.27
C ALA A 42 -9.90 -4.49 6.27
N PRO A 43 -10.69 -4.54 7.35
CA PRO A 43 -10.53 -5.59 8.37
C PRO A 43 -10.63 -7.01 7.84
N ASP A 44 -11.35 -7.23 6.75
CA ASP A 44 -11.48 -8.54 6.10
C ASP A 44 -10.17 -9.05 5.49
N LEU A 45 -9.17 -8.18 5.32
CA LEU A 45 -7.83 -8.57 4.87
C LEU A 45 -6.99 -9.19 5.97
N VAL A 46 -7.34 -8.96 7.23
CA VAL A 46 -6.55 -9.42 8.39
C VAL A 46 -6.94 -10.86 8.70
N GLY A 47 -5.94 -11.72 8.81
CA GLY A 47 -6.14 -13.15 9.07
C GLY A 47 -6.23 -13.48 10.54
N GLU A 48 -5.97 -14.74 10.86
CA GLU A 48 -5.97 -15.25 12.22
C GLU A 48 -4.63 -14.95 12.91
N PRO A 49 -4.63 -14.86 14.26
CA PRO A 49 -3.38 -14.73 15.00
C PRO A 49 -2.43 -15.91 14.71
N TYR A 50 -1.14 -15.63 14.78
CA TYR A 50 -0.11 -16.65 14.62
C TYR A 50 0.22 -17.28 15.96
N ARG A 51 0.57 -18.57 15.96
CA ARG A 51 1.04 -19.29 17.16
C ARG A 51 2.27 -20.10 16.81
N ASP A 52 3.24 -20.07 17.71
CA ASP A 52 4.42 -20.93 17.58
C ASP A 52 4.16 -22.32 18.22
N ALA A 53 5.16 -23.18 18.15
CA ALA A 53 5.05 -24.53 18.68
C ALA A 53 4.91 -24.56 20.22
N ASP A 54 5.33 -23.52 20.90
CA ASP A 54 5.23 -23.41 22.36
C ASP A 54 3.90 -22.80 22.82
N GLY A 55 3.04 -22.40 21.87
CA GLY A 55 1.73 -21.83 22.16
C GLY A 55 1.72 -20.33 22.36
N THR A 56 2.85 -19.64 22.13
CA THR A 56 2.88 -18.17 22.15
C THR A 56 2.10 -17.61 21.00
N THR A 57 1.24 -16.63 21.28
CA THR A 57 0.38 -16.00 20.27
C THR A 57 0.96 -14.68 19.80
N TYR A 58 0.94 -14.47 18.50
CA TYR A 58 1.42 -13.26 17.83
C TYR A 58 0.30 -12.61 17.04
N SER A 59 0.46 -11.32 16.74
CA SER A 59 -0.55 -10.56 16.02
C SER A 59 -0.84 -11.14 14.64
N PRO A 60 -2.09 -11.09 14.19
CA PRO A 60 -2.42 -11.46 12.81
C PRO A 60 -1.78 -10.49 11.82
N MET A 61 -1.60 -10.97 10.60
CA MET A 61 -1.15 -10.17 9.47
C MET A 61 -2.14 -10.33 8.32
N LEU A 62 -1.89 -9.64 7.21
CA LEU A 62 -2.75 -9.79 6.03
C LEU A 62 -2.76 -11.25 5.56
N ARG A 63 -3.93 -11.70 5.13
CA ARG A 63 -4.13 -13.08 4.67
C ARG A 63 -3.93 -13.26 3.16
N GLN A 64 -3.49 -12.23 2.45
CA GLN A 64 -3.18 -12.30 1.02
C GLN A 64 -1.87 -11.58 0.71
N PRO A 65 -1.22 -11.91 -0.41
CA PRO A 65 0.05 -11.28 -0.76
C PRO A 65 -0.07 -9.76 -0.97
N VAL A 66 1.01 -9.06 -0.70
CA VAL A 66 1.18 -7.65 -1.02
C VAL A 66 2.25 -7.56 -2.11
N MET A 67 1.89 -6.99 -3.26
CA MET A 67 2.82 -6.79 -4.36
C MET A 67 3.49 -5.43 -4.19
N VAL A 68 4.80 -5.37 -4.29
CA VAL A 68 5.56 -4.12 -4.19
C VAL A 68 6.16 -3.77 -5.55
N MET A 69 5.83 -2.58 -6.02
CA MET A 69 6.24 -2.08 -7.34
C MET A 69 6.93 -0.73 -7.19
N THR A 70 7.63 -0.32 -8.23
CA THR A 70 8.22 1.02 -8.34
C THR A 70 7.73 1.72 -9.60
N ALA A 71 7.71 3.04 -9.57
CA ALA A 71 7.28 3.84 -10.71
C ALA A 71 7.90 5.23 -10.65
N ASP A 72 7.90 5.91 -11.80
CA ASP A 72 8.27 7.32 -11.85
C ASP A 72 7.14 8.22 -11.33
N ALA A 73 7.43 9.49 -11.17
CA ALA A 73 6.48 10.44 -10.59
C ALA A 73 5.20 10.58 -11.42
N GLU A 74 5.31 10.54 -12.75
CA GLU A 74 4.15 10.66 -13.63
C GLU A 74 3.23 9.44 -13.51
N THR A 75 3.79 8.24 -13.47
CA THR A 75 3.03 7.01 -13.28
C THR A 75 2.34 6.98 -11.92
N LEU A 76 3.03 7.41 -10.85
CA LEU A 76 2.44 7.53 -9.52
C LEU A 76 1.25 8.51 -9.50
N ALA A 77 1.41 9.67 -10.10
CA ALA A 77 0.35 10.68 -10.15
C ALA A 77 -0.88 10.15 -10.90
N ARG A 78 -0.66 9.48 -12.02
CA ARG A 78 -1.73 8.87 -12.82
C ARG A 78 -2.44 7.76 -12.05
N ALA A 79 -1.69 6.88 -11.39
CA ALA A 79 -2.26 5.80 -10.60
C ALA A 79 -3.10 6.34 -9.43
N ARG A 80 -2.61 7.34 -8.71
CA ARG A 80 -3.38 7.99 -7.64
C ARG A 80 -4.70 8.55 -8.17
N ALA A 81 -4.66 9.26 -9.27
CA ALA A 81 -5.86 9.88 -9.83
C ALA A 81 -6.90 8.83 -10.23
N LYS A 82 -6.46 7.75 -10.88
CA LYS A 82 -7.35 6.65 -11.27
C LYS A 82 -7.95 5.95 -10.06
N ALA A 83 -7.14 5.66 -9.05
CA ALA A 83 -7.60 5.01 -7.82
C ALA A 83 -8.61 5.90 -7.08
N ALA A 84 -8.33 7.19 -6.95
CA ALA A 84 -9.20 8.13 -6.26
C ALA A 84 -10.57 8.30 -6.94
N SER A 85 -10.65 8.01 -8.22
CA SER A 85 -11.91 8.13 -8.98
C SER A 85 -12.83 6.92 -8.83
N ARG A 86 -12.40 5.86 -8.13
CA ARG A 86 -13.16 4.62 -7.99
C ARG A 86 -13.63 4.41 -6.56
N ASP A 87 -14.90 4.03 -6.41
CA ASP A 87 -15.50 3.74 -5.11
C ASP A 87 -15.08 2.36 -4.57
N ASP A 88 -14.64 1.46 -5.45
CA ASP A 88 -14.28 0.09 -5.10
C ASP A 88 -12.79 -0.11 -4.83
N VAL A 89 -12.01 0.97 -4.79
CA VAL A 89 -10.57 0.94 -4.53
C VAL A 89 -10.26 1.76 -3.28
N THR A 90 -9.61 1.12 -2.31
CA THR A 90 -9.03 1.79 -1.15
C THR A 90 -7.66 2.31 -1.54
N LEU A 91 -7.37 3.56 -1.19
CA LEU A 91 -6.13 4.24 -1.53
C LEU A 91 -5.51 4.86 -0.29
N ALA A 92 -4.24 4.53 -0.02
CA ALA A 92 -3.41 5.22 0.95
C ALA A 92 -2.24 5.86 0.22
N LEU A 93 -1.77 7.01 0.69
CA LEU A 93 -0.67 7.72 0.05
C LEU A 93 0.33 8.24 1.06
N TYR A 94 1.53 8.54 0.56
CA TYR A 94 2.61 9.15 1.33
C TYR A 94 3.31 10.17 0.44
N THR A 95 3.48 11.39 0.95
CA THR A 95 4.17 12.44 0.22
C THR A 95 5.55 12.69 0.82
N ARG A 96 6.44 13.32 0.05
CA ARG A 96 7.82 13.58 0.48
C ARG A 96 7.90 14.42 1.74
N GLU A 97 6.98 15.36 1.92
CA GLU A 97 6.92 16.23 3.09
C GLU A 97 6.74 15.44 4.40
N LEU A 98 6.12 14.26 4.33
CA LEU A 98 5.88 13.44 5.51
C LEU A 98 7.16 12.89 6.15
N PHE A 99 8.26 12.83 5.40
CA PHE A 99 9.57 12.48 5.99
C PHE A 99 10.07 13.55 6.98
N SER A 100 9.55 14.76 6.91
CA SER A 100 10.00 15.88 7.74
C SER A 100 9.00 16.28 8.82
N THR A 101 7.86 15.60 8.91
CA THR A 101 6.88 15.84 9.96
C THR A 101 7.20 15.01 11.20
N SER A 102 6.69 15.45 12.35
CA SER A 102 6.97 14.79 13.62
C SER A 102 5.78 14.08 14.25
N HIS A 103 4.57 14.27 13.72
CA HIS A 103 3.36 13.65 14.27
C HIS A 103 2.22 13.59 13.24
N ASP A 104 1.22 12.79 13.56
CA ASP A 104 0.11 12.46 12.68
C ASP A 104 -0.71 13.69 12.22
N ALA A 105 -1.00 14.62 13.11
CA ALA A 105 -1.73 15.84 12.73
C ALA A 105 -0.96 16.68 11.71
N ALA A 106 0.37 16.76 11.85
CA ALA A 106 1.22 17.46 10.89
C ALA A 106 1.23 16.75 9.52
N ASN A 107 1.16 15.43 9.51
CA ASN A 107 1.03 14.66 8.27
C ASN A 107 -0.24 15.05 7.51
N ARG A 108 -1.37 15.04 8.18
CA ARG A 108 -2.64 15.43 7.56
C ARG A 108 -2.62 16.87 7.08
N ALA A 109 -2.05 17.79 7.86
CA ALA A 109 -1.93 19.20 7.48
C ALA A 109 -1.06 19.38 6.23
N ALA A 110 0.04 18.67 6.13
CA ALA A 110 0.94 18.74 4.97
C ALA A 110 0.23 18.30 3.69
N VAL A 111 -0.54 17.23 3.76
CA VAL A 111 -1.32 16.74 2.59
C VAL A 111 -2.46 17.69 2.26
N ALA A 112 -3.16 18.20 3.28
CA ALA A 112 -4.31 19.09 3.08
C ALA A 112 -3.91 20.44 2.46
N ALA A 113 -2.65 20.84 2.59
CA ALA A 113 -2.15 22.12 2.07
C ALA A 113 -1.86 22.11 0.56
N VAL A 114 -1.92 20.93 -0.09
CA VAL A 114 -1.49 20.77 -1.49
C VAL A 114 -2.65 20.19 -2.31
N ALA A 115 -2.89 20.79 -3.48
CA ALA A 115 -3.89 20.27 -4.42
C ALA A 115 -3.47 18.88 -4.92
N ALA A 116 -4.46 18.03 -5.21
CA ALA A 116 -4.22 16.65 -5.61
C ALA A 116 -3.22 16.49 -6.75
N ALA A 117 -3.32 17.35 -7.78
CA ALA A 117 -2.42 17.29 -8.93
C ALA A 117 -0.97 17.69 -8.60
N ASP A 118 -0.76 18.40 -7.49
CA ASP A 118 0.54 18.94 -7.09
C ASP A 118 1.20 18.12 -5.97
N LEU A 119 0.58 17.03 -5.52
CA LEU A 119 1.15 16.18 -4.47
C LEU A 119 2.48 15.57 -4.93
N ASP A 120 3.50 15.71 -4.08
CA ASP A 120 4.81 15.07 -4.30
C ASP A 120 4.77 13.64 -3.75
N LEU A 121 4.18 12.74 -4.51
CA LEU A 121 3.97 11.36 -4.10
C LEU A 121 5.28 10.58 -4.09
N VAL A 122 5.54 9.87 -3.00
CA VAL A 122 6.66 8.92 -2.89
C VAL A 122 6.17 7.49 -2.74
N GLY A 123 4.90 7.29 -2.48
CA GLY A 123 4.29 5.96 -2.47
C GLY A 123 2.79 6.01 -2.32
N ILE A 124 2.16 4.98 -2.83
CA ILE A 124 0.72 4.72 -2.64
C ILE A 124 0.53 3.24 -2.35
N ALA A 125 -0.58 2.91 -1.71
CA ALA A 125 -1.04 1.53 -1.62
C ALA A 125 -2.49 1.46 -2.06
N LEU A 126 -2.83 0.39 -2.75
CA LEU A 126 -4.16 0.16 -3.31
C LEU A 126 -4.67 -1.21 -2.88
N ARG A 127 -5.97 -1.28 -2.60
CA ARG A 127 -6.69 -2.55 -2.52
C ARG A 127 -7.98 -2.41 -3.29
N GLY A 128 -8.25 -3.33 -4.18
CA GLY A 128 -9.49 -3.32 -4.95
C GLY A 128 -9.60 -4.54 -5.86
N PRO A 129 -10.61 -4.58 -6.74
CA PRO A 129 -10.76 -5.66 -7.68
C PRO A 129 -9.49 -5.85 -8.52
N ARG A 130 -9.09 -7.10 -8.73
CA ARG A 130 -7.81 -7.43 -9.39
C ARG A 130 -7.63 -6.71 -10.72
N ASN A 131 -8.62 -6.78 -11.60
CA ASN A 131 -8.53 -6.16 -12.91
C ASN A 131 -8.42 -4.63 -12.83
N ALA A 132 -9.12 -4.01 -11.89
CA ALA A 132 -9.06 -2.57 -11.69
C ALA A 132 -7.67 -2.15 -11.20
N VAL A 133 -7.13 -2.86 -10.21
CA VAL A 133 -5.80 -2.57 -9.67
C VAL A 133 -4.72 -2.76 -10.75
N ASP A 134 -4.82 -3.82 -11.55
CA ASP A 134 -3.88 -4.05 -12.66
C ASP A 134 -3.89 -2.90 -13.69
N ARG A 135 -5.07 -2.39 -14.03
CA ARG A 135 -5.17 -1.25 -14.93
C ARG A 135 -4.63 0.05 -14.32
N ILE A 136 -4.91 0.27 -13.04
CA ILE A 136 -4.45 1.47 -12.32
C ILE A 136 -2.92 1.51 -12.25
N THR A 137 -2.29 0.37 -12.02
CA THR A 137 -0.84 0.28 -11.81
C THR A 137 -0.06 0.03 -13.10
N LYS A 138 -0.71 0.13 -14.25
CA LYS A 138 -0.03 -0.02 -15.54
C LYS A 138 1.10 1.00 -15.68
N GLY A 139 2.28 0.54 -16.05
CA GLY A 139 3.49 1.34 -16.14
C GLY A 139 4.41 1.21 -14.94
N ALA A 140 3.92 0.70 -13.81
CA ALA A 140 4.77 0.35 -12.67
C ALA A 140 5.48 -0.97 -12.92
N ARG A 141 6.64 -1.15 -12.25
CA ARG A 141 7.47 -2.36 -12.37
C ARG A 141 7.57 -3.03 -11.00
N PHE A 142 7.71 -4.36 -10.99
CA PHE A 142 8.03 -5.05 -9.74
C PHE A 142 9.35 -4.51 -9.17
N HIS A 143 9.39 -4.33 -7.87
CA HIS A 143 10.60 -3.90 -7.16
C HIS A 143 11.68 -4.98 -7.30
N ALA A 144 12.89 -4.54 -7.65
CA ALA A 144 14.03 -5.44 -7.80
C ALA A 144 14.51 -5.99 -6.45
#